data_f4b2d0f824eee61f4e0fef2d39b4e9c5
#
_entry.id   f4b2d0f824eee61f4e0fef2d39b4e9c5
#
_cell.length_a   1.000
_cell.length_b   1.000
_cell.length_c   1.000
_cell.angle_alpha   90.00
_cell.angle_beta   90.00
_cell.angle_gamma   90.00
#
_symmetry.space_group_name_H-M   'P 1'
#
loop_
_entity.id
_entity.type
_entity.pdbx_description
1 polymer ?
#
loop_
_entity_poly.entity_id
_entity_poly.type
_entity_poly.pdbx_seq_one_letter_code
_entity_poly.pdbx_strand_id
1 'polypeptide(L)'
;MDRHGSQKKKILVVTVLAAAVVLLALTELLVGSSGMSVRSCVLALLGQGDTAAVRIMRYIRLPRLLAAVIAGAGLSAAGLVMQTVLGNPMASPATLGVSNAAVFGANLSIVAFAGGFLSTGNNLTSYTASADPFATSALAFLFAAASVLVILALCRLRDFSPGVVVLAGIALGSVWTAATTILQFYATDVGLSAAVIWSFGDLGRATYRTDLIMLAVTAAGIVLFSVLAWRYNALLSGGDAASSMGVNVGLLRWVSLLASSLITAVCVSFLGIIGFVGIICPHAVKRLIGHDHRWALPASALCGSALLLAADALSRSLGSGSALPVGAITSLLGAPFFLALIFGRKESRVC
;
A
#
# COMPACT_ATOMS: atom_id res chain seq x y z
N MET A 1 11.94 -0.58 -36.12
CA MET A 1 11.52 -1.14 -34.82
C MET A 1 10.01 -1.36 -34.84
N ASP A 2 9.60 -2.59 -34.76
CA ASP A 2 8.25 -3.06 -35.04
C ASP A 2 7.23 -2.59 -33.97
N ARG A 3 6.52 -1.49 -34.25
CA ARG A 3 5.50 -0.93 -33.31
C ARG A 3 4.37 -1.93 -33.01
N HIS A 4 4.03 -2.80 -33.94
CA HIS A 4 2.99 -3.82 -33.76
C HIS A 4 3.43 -4.95 -32.80
N GLY A 5 4.66 -5.41 -32.86
CA GLY A 5 5.19 -6.40 -31.92
C GLY A 5 5.24 -5.88 -30.47
N SER A 6 5.61 -4.60 -30.30
CA SER A 6 5.63 -3.95 -29.00
C SER A 6 4.24 -3.78 -28.35
N GLN A 7 3.20 -3.46 -29.13
CA GLN A 7 1.82 -3.35 -28.63
C GLN A 7 1.24 -4.70 -28.24
N LYS A 8 1.44 -5.75 -29.06
CA LYS A 8 0.99 -7.11 -28.75
C LYS A 8 1.58 -7.61 -27.43
N LYS A 9 2.88 -7.35 -27.19
CA LYS A 9 3.55 -7.69 -25.93
C LYS A 9 2.92 -6.98 -24.73
N LYS A 10 2.58 -5.68 -24.83
CA LYS A 10 1.96 -4.91 -23.76
C LYS A 10 0.57 -5.44 -23.40
N ILE A 11 -0.25 -5.72 -24.42
CA ILE A 11 -1.57 -6.32 -24.26
C ILE A 11 -1.44 -7.70 -23.59
N LEU A 12 -0.55 -8.54 -24.07
CA LEU A 12 -0.32 -9.87 -23.47
C LEU A 12 0.04 -9.80 -22.00
N VAL A 13 0.97 -8.92 -21.60
CA VAL A 13 1.36 -8.77 -20.20
C VAL A 13 0.18 -8.31 -19.33
N VAL A 14 -0.61 -7.32 -19.78
CA VAL A 14 -1.79 -6.87 -19.03
C VAL A 14 -2.81 -7.99 -18.89
N THR A 15 -3.08 -8.76 -19.97
CA THR A 15 -4.00 -9.90 -19.93
C THR A 15 -3.52 -11.00 -19.00
N VAL A 16 -2.23 -11.34 -19.02
CA VAL A 16 -1.64 -12.33 -18.12
C VAL A 16 -1.74 -11.89 -16.66
N LEU A 17 -1.45 -10.62 -16.37
CA LEU A 17 -1.60 -10.08 -15.01
C LEU A 17 -3.07 -10.09 -14.55
N ALA A 18 -4.01 -9.73 -15.42
CA ALA A 18 -5.43 -9.81 -15.11
C ALA A 18 -5.88 -11.25 -14.83
N ALA A 19 -5.46 -12.20 -15.65
CA ALA A 19 -5.72 -13.62 -15.43
C ALA A 19 -5.08 -14.11 -14.11
N ALA A 20 -3.87 -13.68 -13.79
CA ALA A 20 -3.21 -14.01 -12.53
C ALA A 20 -3.99 -13.47 -11.31
N VAL A 21 -4.50 -12.23 -11.38
CA VAL A 21 -5.34 -11.66 -10.30
C VAL A 21 -6.60 -12.51 -10.11
N VAL A 22 -7.29 -12.88 -11.20
CA VAL A 22 -8.49 -13.72 -11.11
C VAL A 22 -8.19 -15.10 -10.52
N LEU A 23 -7.12 -15.75 -10.99
CA LEU A 23 -6.72 -17.06 -10.47
C LEU A 23 -6.33 -17.00 -8.98
N LEU A 24 -5.55 -16.00 -8.58
CA LEU A 24 -5.19 -15.81 -7.18
C LEU A 24 -6.40 -15.48 -6.32
N ALA A 25 -7.33 -14.66 -6.80
CA ALA A 25 -8.58 -14.36 -6.11
C ALA A 25 -9.43 -15.62 -5.90
N LEU A 26 -9.53 -16.47 -6.92
CA LEU A 26 -10.22 -17.76 -6.80
C LEU A 26 -9.53 -18.71 -5.80
N THR A 27 -8.20 -18.79 -5.85
CA THR A 27 -7.45 -19.60 -4.87
C THR A 27 -7.63 -19.10 -3.46
N GLU A 28 -7.67 -17.78 -3.23
CA GLU A 28 -7.91 -17.17 -1.92
C GLU A 28 -9.29 -17.50 -1.35
N LEU A 29 -10.31 -17.51 -2.20
CA LEU A 29 -11.67 -17.90 -1.78
C LEU A 29 -11.76 -19.39 -1.43
N LEU A 30 -11.00 -20.24 -2.12
CA LEU A 30 -11.03 -21.68 -1.95
C LEU A 30 -10.10 -22.18 -0.83
N VAL A 31 -8.90 -21.58 -0.71
CA VAL A 31 -7.90 -21.98 0.28
C VAL A 31 -8.06 -21.17 1.57
N GLY A 32 -8.12 -21.84 2.70
CA GLY A 32 -8.18 -21.20 4.01
C GLY A 32 -8.15 -22.21 5.15
N SER A 33 -7.84 -21.75 6.36
CA SER A 33 -7.68 -22.57 7.57
C SER A 33 -8.95 -23.32 8.04
N SER A 34 -10.11 -23.00 7.44
CA SER A 34 -11.41 -23.58 7.87
C SER A 34 -11.71 -24.98 7.27
N GLY A 35 -10.82 -25.56 6.47
CA GLY A 35 -11.01 -26.91 5.91
C GLY A 35 -12.27 -27.12 5.05
N MET A 36 -12.90 -26.03 4.56
CA MET A 36 -14.12 -26.11 3.76
C MET A 36 -13.85 -26.72 2.38
N SER A 37 -14.74 -27.62 1.94
CA SER A 37 -14.67 -28.17 0.58
C SER A 37 -14.97 -27.09 -0.46
N VAL A 38 -14.46 -27.24 -1.68
CA VAL A 38 -14.73 -26.33 -2.80
C VAL A 38 -16.23 -26.12 -3.02
N ARG A 39 -17.01 -27.22 -2.93
CA ARG A 39 -18.47 -27.18 -3.05
C ARG A 39 -19.11 -26.30 -1.96
N SER A 40 -18.66 -26.46 -0.70
CA SER A 40 -19.14 -25.63 0.42
C SER A 40 -18.78 -24.14 0.23
N CYS A 41 -17.61 -23.83 -0.31
CA CYS A 41 -17.21 -22.45 -0.62
C CYS A 41 -18.12 -21.82 -1.68
N VAL A 42 -18.43 -22.53 -2.76
CA VAL A 42 -19.32 -22.02 -3.83
C VAL A 42 -20.74 -21.84 -3.31
N LEU A 43 -21.30 -22.82 -2.56
CA LEU A 43 -22.63 -22.70 -1.96
C LEU A 43 -22.68 -21.52 -0.95
N ALA A 44 -21.64 -21.36 -0.14
CA ALA A 44 -21.54 -20.26 0.83
C ALA A 44 -21.51 -18.88 0.16
N LEU A 45 -20.84 -18.73 -0.99
CA LEU A 45 -20.87 -17.51 -1.81
C LEU A 45 -22.29 -17.17 -2.28
N LEU A 46 -23.05 -18.18 -2.70
CA LEU A 46 -24.44 -18.02 -3.11
C LEU A 46 -25.39 -17.81 -1.92
N GLY A 47 -24.87 -17.88 -0.68
CA GLY A 47 -25.68 -17.72 0.54
C GLY A 47 -26.43 -19.00 0.91
N GLN A 48 -26.02 -20.14 0.37
CA GLN A 48 -26.59 -21.46 0.62
C GLN A 48 -25.62 -22.34 1.41
N GLY A 49 -26.15 -23.28 2.18
CA GLY A 49 -25.35 -24.21 2.98
C GLY A 49 -25.26 -23.82 4.45
N ASP A 50 -24.19 -24.27 5.13
CA ASP A 50 -23.98 -24.03 6.56
C ASP A 50 -23.83 -22.52 6.86
N THR A 51 -24.55 -22.04 7.89
CA THR A 51 -24.55 -20.64 8.33
C THR A 51 -23.15 -20.15 8.72
N ALA A 52 -22.31 -21.02 9.31
CA ALA A 52 -20.92 -20.67 9.66
C ALA A 52 -20.08 -20.49 8.39
N ALA A 53 -20.22 -21.36 7.39
CA ALA A 53 -19.52 -21.25 6.13
C ALA A 53 -19.90 -19.95 5.37
N VAL A 54 -21.19 -19.61 5.34
CA VAL A 54 -21.70 -18.37 4.74
C VAL A 54 -21.10 -17.13 5.45
N ARG A 55 -21.05 -17.16 6.78
CA ARG A 55 -20.46 -16.05 7.56
C ARG A 55 -18.97 -15.89 7.27
N ILE A 56 -18.21 -16.97 7.29
CA ILE A 56 -16.75 -16.92 7.00
C ILE A 56 -16.52 -16.40 5.59
N MET A 57 -17.28 -16.89 4.60
CA MET A 57 -17.10 -16.49 3.21
C MET A 57 -17.43 -15.01 3.00
N ARG A 58 -18.59 -14.56 3.45
CA ARG A 58 -19.08 -13.20 3.19
C ARG A 58 -18.45 -12.13 4.07
N TYR A 59 -18.17 -12.41 5.35
CA TYR A 59 -17.71 -11.39 6.27
C TYR A 59 -16.21 -11.43 6.61
N ILE A 60 -15.51 -12.50 6.24
CA ILE A 60 -14.08 -12.63 6.48
C ILE A 60 -13.32 -12.72 5.15
N ARG A 61 -13.62 -13.72 4.30
CA ARG A 61 -12.81 -13.97 3.10
C ARG A 61 -13.02 -12.92 2.02
N LEU A 62 -14.26 -12.56 1.74
CA LEU A 62 -14.58 -11.64 0.64
C LEU A 62 -14.07 -10.20 0.91
N PRO A 63 -14.28 -9.59 2.09
CA PRO A 63 -13.67 -8.28 2.39
C PRO A 63 -12.14 -8.33 2.32
N ARG A 64 -11.52 -9.36 2.89
CA ARG A 64 -10.07 -9.54 2.87
C ARG A 64 -9.50 -9.61 1.44
N LEU A 65 -10.15 -10.36 0.55
CA LEU A 65 -9.81 -10.42 -0.87
C LEU A 65 -9.96 -9.07 -1.56
N LEU A 66 -11.07 -8.37 -1.33
CA LEU A 66 -11.31 -7.04 -1.90
C LEU A 66 -10.24 -6.05 -1.43
N ALA A 67 -9.91 -6.06 -0.15
CA ALA A 67 -8.83 -5.24 0.40
C ALA A 67 -7.49 -5.52 -0.28
N ALA A 68 -7.13 -6.79 -0.52
CA ALA A 68 -5.90 -7.17 -1.21
C ALA A 68 -5.85 -6.60 -2.63
N VAL A 69 -6.94 -6.73 -3.39
CA VAL A 69 -7.02 -6.21 -4.76
C VAL A 69 -6.93 -4.69 -4.78
N ILE A 70 -7.72 -4.01 -3.95
CA ILE A 70 -7.82 -2.55 -3.92
C ILE A 70 -6.53 -1.91 -3.43
N ALA A 71 -6.00 -2.38 -2.28
CA ALA A 71 -4.78 -1.83 -1.70
C ALA A 71 -3.56 -2.15 -2.57
N GLY A 72 -3.48 -3.37 -3.12
CA GLY A 72 -2.42 -3.75 -4.05
C GLY A 72 -2.38 -2.85 -5.29
N ALA A 73 -3.53 -2.63 -5.93
CA ALA A 73 -3.66 -1.73 -7.07
C ALA A 73 -3.27 -0.30 -6.72
N GLY A 74 -3.80 0.23 -5.60
CA GLY A 74 -3.58 1.60 -5.15
C GLY A 74 -2.13 1.88 -4.81
N LEU A 75 -1.53 1.04 -3.96
CA LEU A 75 -0.13 1.21 -3.52
C LEU A 75 0.85 1.10 -4.69
N SER A 76 0.60 0.17 -5.62
CA SER A 76 1.45 0.01 -6.81
C SER A 76 1.30 1.18 -7.79
N ALA A 77 0.08 1.62 -8.07
CA ALA A 77 -0.16 2.79 -8.94
C ALA A 77 0.45 4.08 -8.34
N ALA A 78 0.27 4.30 -7.03
CA ALA A 78 0.88 5.41 -6.31
C ALA A 78 2.41 5.36 -6.39
N GLY A 79 3.01 4.18 -6.22
CA GLY A 79 4.44 3.97 -6.36
C GLY A 79 4.96 4.28 -7.76
N LEU A 80 4.27 3.82 -8.81
CA LEU A 80 4.62 4.11 -10.21
C LEU A 80 4.72 5.61 -10.47
N VAL A 81 3.70 6.34 -10.05
CA VAL A 81 3.61 7.79 -10.25
C VAL A 81 4.69 8.52 -9.46
N MET A 82 4.89 8.14 -8.18
CA MET A 82 5.95 8.75 -7.35
C MET A 82 7.35 8.54 -7.92
N GLN A 83 7.67 7.33 -8.37
CA GLN A 83 8.95 7.05 -9.04
C GLN A 83 9.17 7.93 -10.25
N THR A 84 8.10 8.25 -10.98
CA THR A 84 8.19 9.09 -12.19
C THR A 84 8.36 10.56 -11.84
N VAL A 85 7.53 11.11 -10.94
CA VAL A 85 7.56 12.55 -10.63
C VAL A 85 8.79 12.95 -9.82
N LEU A 86 9.38 12.00 -9.06
CA LEU A 86 10.62 12.20 -8.32
C LEU A 86 11.87 11.75 -9.10
N GLY A 87 11.72 11.18 -10.30
CA GLY A 87 12.86 10.66 -11.06
C GLY A 87 13.69 9.63 -10.29
N ASN A 88 13.10 8.95 -9.30
CA ASN A 88 13.78 8.02 -8.42
C ASN A 88 13.04 6.67 -8.40
N PRO A 89 13.67 5.58 -8.88
CA PRO A 89 13.03 4.27 -8.93
C PRO A 89 12.75 3.66 -7.54
N MET A 90 13.35 4.21 -6.49
CA MET A 90 13.17 3.79 -5.10
C MET A 90 12.10 4.60 -4.36
N ALA A 91 11.53 5.61 -5.00
CA ALA A 91 10.49 6.43 -4.38
C ALA A 91 9.18 5.65 -4.22
N SER A 92 8.60 5.77 -3.05
CA SER A 92 7.25 5.28 -2.74
C SER A 92 6.62 6.20 -1.69
N PRO A 93 5.30 6.21 -1.51
CA PRO A 93 4.69 6.99 -0.45
C PRO A 93 5.17 6.60 0.96
N ALA A 94 5.55 5.34 1.17
CA ALA A 94 6.12 4.89 2.43
C ALA A 94 7.46 5.57 2.76
N THR A 95 8.28 5.87 1.74
CA THR A 95 9.55 6.58 1.92
C THR A 95 9.39 8.06 2.32
N LEU A 96 8.18 8.60 2.21
CA LEU A 96 7.84 9.95 2.69
C LEU A 96 7.39 9.97 4.16
N GLY A 97 7.57 8.89 4.92
CA GLY A 97 7.17 8.84 6.32
C GLY A 97 5.66 8.77 6.58
N VAL A 98 4.84 8.62 5.54
CA VAL A 98 3.37 8.51 5.65
C VAL A 98 2.97 7.34 6.54
N SER A 99 3.62 6.18 6.36
CA SER A 99 3.35 4.98 7.16
C SER A 99 3.75 5.18 8.63
N ASN A 100 4.88 5.85 8.90
CA ASN A 100 5.33 6.10 10.28
C ASN A 100 4.37 7.06 11.00
N ALA A 101 3.86 8.08 10.31
CA ALA A 101 2.85 8.98 10.84
C ALA A 101 1.52 8.25 11.14
N ALA A 102 1.09 7.35 10.25
CA ALA A 102 -0.08 6.52 10.48
C ALA A 102 0.08 5.64 11.73
N VAL A 103 1.25 5.02 11.90
CA VAL A 103 1.57 4.22 13.09
C VAL A 103 1.53 5.07 14.35
N PHE A 104 2.09 6.28 14.34
CA PHE A 104 2.00 7.19 15.47
C PHE A 104 0.53 7.50 15.82
N GLY A 105 -0.29 7.86 14.84
CA GLY A 105 -1.71 8.16 15.06
C GLY A 105 -2.50 6.99 15.63
N ALA A 106 -2.25 5.78 15.13
CA ALA A 106 -2.86 4.56 15.65
C ALA A 106 -2.40 4.24 17.07
N ASN A 107 -1.09 4.35 17.34
CA ASN A 107 -0.54 4.15 18.68
C ASN A 107 -1.10 5.18 19.66
N LEU A 108 -1.25 6.43 19.24
CA LEU A 108 -1.89 7.46 20.06
C LEU A 108 -3.33 7.08 20.42
N SER A 109 -4.09 6.53 19.47
CA SER A 109 -5.44 6.02 19.74
C SER A 109 -5.42 4.89 20.78
N ILE A 110 -4.56 3.90 20.58
CA ILE A 110 -4.51 2.69 21.39
C ILE A 110 -3.96 2.98 22.80
N VAL A 111 -2.85 3.73 22.86
CA VAL A 111 -2.16 3.97 24.13
C VAL A 111 -2.83 5.07 24.93
N ALA A 112 -3.11 6.24 24.33
CA ALA A 112 -3.58 7.38 25.07
C ALA A 112 -5.11 7.38 25.28
N PHE A 113 -5.90 6.93 24.28
CA PHE A 113 -7.36 7.05 24.34
C PHE A 113 -8.09 5.75 24.70
N ALA A 114 -7.48 4.57 24.47
CA ALA A 114 -8.09 3.29 24.82
C ALA A 114 -7.63 2.70 26.16
N GLY A 115 -6.96 3.51 27.00
CA GLY A 115 -6.54 3.09 28.35
C GLY A 115 -5.23 2.27 28.38
N GLY A 116 -4.48 2.26 27.28
CA GLY A 116 -3.16 1.60 27.22
C GLY A 116 -2.02 2.39 27.87
N PHE A 117 -2.31 3.52 28.53
CA PHE A 117 -1.31 4.38 29.17
C PHE A 117 -0.99 3.93 30.60
N LEU A 118 0.28 3.93 30.98
CA LEU A 118 0.70 3.74 32.38
C LEU A 118 0.19 4.91 33.21
N SER A 119 -1.02 4.76 33.74
CA SER A 119 -1.50 5.69 34.78
C SER A 119 -0.69 5.48 36.06
N THR A 120 -0.15 6.55 36.62
CA THR A 120 0.61 6.57 37.89
C THR A 120 -0.24 6.24 39.11
N GLY A 121 -1.34 5.57 38.98
CA GLY A 121 -2.25 5.18 40.05
C GLY A 121 -2.99 3.90 39.75
N ASN A 122 -2.54 2.83 40.35
CA ASN A 122 -3.26 1.62 40.84
C ASN A 122 -4.41 0.96 40.05
N ASN A 123 -4.61 1.18 38.74
CA ASN A 123 -5.68 0.49 38.02
C ASN A 123 -5.14 -0.24 36.76
N LEU A 124 -4.41 -1.34 36.99
CA LEU A 124 -4.05 -2.34 35.97
C LEU A 124 -5.27 -3.08 35.39
N THR A 125 -6.48 -2.79 35.85
CA THR A 125 -7.70 -3.55 35.54
C THR A 125 -8.63 -2.90 34.52
N SER A 126 -8.34 -1.72 34.02
CA SER A 126 -9.26 -0.99 33.11
C SER A 126 -8.81 -0.87 31.67
N TYR A 127 -7.93 -1.78 31.17
CA TYR A 127 -7.80 -1.91 29.74
C TYR A 127 -9.07 -2.59 29.21
N THR A 128 -10.08 -1.79 28.93
CA THR A 128 -11.16 -2.24 28.06
C THR A 128 -10.58 -2.35 26.66
N ALA A 129 -10.47 -3.55 26.14
CA ALA A 129 -9.99 -3.89 24.79
C ALA A 129 -10.85 -3.29 23.66
N SER A 130 -11.41 -2.12 23.84
CA SER A 130 -12.33 -1.43 22.94
C SER A 130 -11.75 -0.12 22.42
N ALA A 131 -10.51 -0.14 21.92
CA ALA A 131 -10.15 0.87 20.94
C ALA A 131 -11.10 0.70 19.77
N ASP A 132 -11.99 1.67 19.54
CA ASP A 132 -12.86 1.65 18.37
C ASP A 132 -11.96 1.56 17.13
N PRO A 133 -12.04 0.48 16.34
CA PRO A 133 -11.15 0.29 15.18
C PRO A 133 -11.27 1.44 14.18
N PHE A 134 -12.44 2.08 14.12
CA PHE A 134 -12.66 3.20 13.23
C PHE A 134 -11.99 4.48 13.76
N ALA A 135 -12.04 4.75 15.05
CA ALA A 135 -11.33 5.88 15.67
C ALA A 135 -9.81 5.74 15.51
N THR A 136 -9.28 4.53 15.70
CA THR A 136 -7.86 4.23 15.50
C THR A 136 -7.44 4.48 14.04
N SER A 137 -8.24 4.01 13.08
CA SER A 137 -7.99 4.26 11.67
C SER A 137 -8.12 5.74 11.29
N ALA A 138 -9.08 6.46 11.89
CA ALA A 138 -9.25 7.89 11.66
C ALA A 138 -8.05 8.71 12.16
N LEU A 139 -7.52 8.40 13.34
CA LEU A 139 -6.31 9.04 13.86
C LEU A 139 -5.07 8.67 13.04
N ALA A 140 -4.92 7.41 12.64
CA ALA A 140 -3.86 6.99 11.73
C ALA A 140 -3.90 7.79 10.42
N PHE A 141 -5.07 7.94 9.83
CA PHE A 141 -5.27 8.74 8.62
C PHE A 141 -4.96 10.23 8.83
N LEU A 142 -5.43 10.81 9.93
CA LEU A 142 -5.21 12.23 10.25
C LEU A 142 -3.71 12.56 10.33
N PHE A 143 -2.94 11.77 11.07
CA PHE A 143 -1.49 11.97 11.19
C PHE A 143 -0.75 11.69 9.89
N ALA A 144 -1.15 10.67 9.13
CA ALA A 144 -0.61 10.41 7.80
C ALA A 144 -0.86 11.62 6.86
N ALA A 145 -2.07 12.15 6.82
CA ALA A 145 -2.43 13.32 6.02
C ALA A 145 -1.67 14.57 6.47
N ALA A 146 -1.56 14.80 7.78
CA ALA A 146 -0.78 15.91 8.34
C ALA A 146 0.70 15.82 7.92
N SER A 147 1.30 14.63 7.99
CA SER A 147 2.68 14.38 7.55
C SER A 147 2.86 14.72 6.07
N VAL A 148 1.92 14.32 5.22
CA VAL A 148 1.92 14.65 3.78
C VAL A 148 1.89 16.16 3.57
N LEU A 149 0.99 16.87 4.26
CA LEU A 149 0.85 18.32 4.13
C LEU A 149 2.14 19.05 4.56
N VAL A 150 2.77 18.61 5.66
CA VAL A 150 4.05 19.14 6.12
C VAL A 150 5.14 18.94 5.06
N ILE A 151 5.26 17.73 4.49
CA ILE A 151 6.24 17.47 3.43
C ILE A 151 5.99 18.35 2.21
N LEU A 152 4.74 18.45 1.76
CA LEU A 152 4.39 19.26 0.61
C LEU A 152 4.69 20.76 0.86
N ALA A 153 4.43 21.24 2.08
CA ALA A 153 4.77 22.60 2.48
C ALA A 153 6.30 22.85 2.45
N LEU A 154 7.08 21.92 3.03
CA LEU A 154 8.56 21.99 3.01
C LEU A 154 9.12 21.92 1.58
N CYS A 155 8.57 21.04 0.74
CA CYS A 155 9.00 20.91 -0.64
C CYS A 155 8.70 22.16 -1.48
N ARG A 156 7.60 22.86 -1.19
CA ARG A 156 7.26 24.11 -1.86
C ARG A 156 8.32 25.21 -1.63
N LEU A 157 8.97 25.21 -0.46
CA LEU A 157 10.04 26.17 -0.13
C LEU A 157 11.34 25.95 -0.94
N ARG A 158 11.49 24.81 -1.60
CA ARG A 158 12.69 24.40 -2.35
C ARG A 158 12.35 23.87 -3.75
N ASP A 159 11.35 24.43 -4.42
CA ASP A 159 10.96 24.16 -5.80
C ASP A 159 10.75 22.67 -6.14
N PHE A 160 10.27 21.88 -5.19
CA PHE A 160 10.00 20.44 -5.34
C PHE A 160 11.19 19.64 -5.91
N SER A 161 12.41 19.98 -5.49
CA SER A 161 13.59 19.18 -5.83
C SER A 161 13.42 17.75 -5.32
N PRO A 162 13.58 16.72 -6.18
CA PRO A 162 13.38 15.32 -5.80
C PRO A 162 14.20 14.87 -4.60
N GLY A 163 15.45 15.33 -4.49
CA GLY A 163 16.32 15.04 -3.34
C GLY A 163 15.79 15.61 -2.03
N VAL A 164 15.26 16.85 -2.06
CA VAL A 164 14.67 17.49 -0.87
C VAL A 164 13.43 16.74 -0.40
N VAL A 165 12.57 16.30 -1.31
CA VAL A 165 11.37 15.51 -0.98
C VAL A 165 11.74 14.24 -0.23
N VAL A 166 12.73 13.50 -0.72
CA VAL A 166 13.18 12.24 -0.08
C VAL A 166 13.82 12.50 1.29
N LEU A 167 14.71 13.50 1.39
CA LEU A 167 15.36 13.85 2.66
C LEU A 167 14.34 14.34 3.71
N ALA A 168 13.39 15.18 3.31
CA ALA A 168 12.31 15.63 4.19
C ALA A 168 11.45 14.45 4.66
N GLY A 169 11.17 13.49 3.78
CA GLY A 169 10.45 12.26 4.12
C GLY A 169 11.17 11.41 5.15
N ILE A 170 12.48 11.21 4.99
CA ILE A 170 13.31 10.45 5.94
C ILE A 170 13.35 11.18 7.29
N ALA A 171 13.61 12.48 7.30
CA ALA A 171 13.68 13.28 8.52
C ALA A 171 12.34 13.25 9.29
N LEU A 172 11.23 13.51 8.60
CA LEU A 172 9.90 13.50 9.22
C LEU A 172 9.49 12.08 9.66
N GLY A 173 9.84 11.05 8.88
CA GLY A 173 9.67 9.65 9.27
C GLY A 173 10.39 9.30 10.57
N SER A 174 11.62 9.82 10.75
CA SER A 174 12.38 9.65 11.99
C SER A 174 11.73 10.35 13.19
N VAL A 175 11.16 11.55 12.98
CA VAL A 175 10.38 12.26 14.02
C VAL A 175 9.18 11.43 14.47
N TRP A 176 8.39 10.89 13.51
CA TRP A 176 7.24 10.06 13.84
C TRP A 176 7.63 8.76 14.54
N THR A 177 8.74 8.14 14.12
CA THR A 177 9.27 6.93 14.80
C THR A 177 9.67 7.25 16.23
N ALA A 178 10.40 8.33 16.46
CA ALA A 178 10.80 8.76 17.81
C ALA A 178 9.56 9.07 18.68
N ALA A 179 8.58 9.79 18.14
CA ALA A 179 7.33 10.09 18.84
C ALA A 179 6.57 8.81 19.21
N THR A 180 6.51 7.84 18.30
CA THR A 180 5.91 6.52 18.55
C THR A 180 6.64 5.78 19.66
N THR A 181 7.97 5.77 19.64
CA THR A 181 8.78 5.10 20.67
C THR A 181 8.56 5.74 22.04
N ILE A 182 8.51 7.07 22.12
CA ILE A 182 8.22 7.79 23.38
C ILE A 182 6.82 7.41 23.90
N LEU A 183 5.83 7.36 23.02
CA LEU A 183 4.47 6.99 23.39
C LEU A 183 4.41 5.53 23.90
N GLN A 184 5.08 4.62 23.22
CA GLN A 184 5.18 3.20 23.59
C GLN A 184 5.91 2.98 24.92
N PHE A 185 6.88 3.83 25.26
CA PHE A 185 7.59 3.78 26.53
C PHE A 185 6.65 3.99 27.73
N TYR A 186 5.61 4.78 27.57
CA TYR A 186 4.59 5.02 28.60
C TYR A 186 3.37 4.09 28.48
N ALA A 187 3.40 3.11 27.60
CA ALA A 187 2.31 2.17 27.40
C ALA A 187 2.34 1.03 28.44
N THR A 188 1.17 0.51 28.77
CA THR A 188 1.08 -0.78 29.49
C THR A 188 1.49 -1.93 28.56
N ASP A 189 1.86 -3.09 29.10
CA ASP A 189 2.25 -4.26 28.29
C ASP A 189 1.16 -4.65 27.28
N VAL A 190 -0.11 -4.59 27.70
CA VAL A 190 -1.26 -4.88 26.82
C VAL A 190 -1.42 -3.80 25.75
N GLY A 191 -1.29 -2.53 26.12
CA GLY A 191 -1.33 -1.40 25.19
C GLY A 191 -0.18 -1.45 24.18
N LEU A 192 1.02 -1.75 24.64
CA LEU A 192 2.19 -1.92 23.79
C LEU A 192 2.01 -3.07 22.80
N SER A 193 1.56 -4.25 23.27
CA SER A 193 1.29 -5.39 22.39
C SER A 193 0.24 -5.06 21.34
N ALA A 194 -0.86 -4.41 21.71
CA ALA A 194 -1.90 -3.99 20.78
C ALA A 194 -1.39 -2.99 19.75
N ALA A 195 -0.57 -2.02 20.17
CA ALA A 195 0.03 -1.01 19.30
C ALA A 195 1.02 -1.62 18.29
N VAL A 196 1.84 -2.56 18.74
CA VAL A 196 2.79 -3.29 17.87
C VAL A 196 2.02 -4.18 16.87
N ILE A 197 1.03 -4.95 17.33
CA ILE A 197 0.20 -5.78 16.45
C ILE A 197 -0.54 -4.92 15.42
N TRP A 198 -0.96 -3.70 15.79
CA TRP A 198 -1.60 -2.81 14.84
C TRP A 198 -0.65 -2.41 13.69
N SER A 199 0.64 -2.20 13.99
CA SER A 199 1.62 -1.82 12.97
C SER A 199 1.90 -2.94 11.95
N PHE A 200 1.59 -4.19 12.29
CA PHE A 200 1.69 -5.31 11.35
C PHE A 200 0.58 -5.22 10.31
N GLY A 201 0.93 -5.21 9.03
CA GLY A 201 -0.06 -5.20 7.96
C GLY A 201 -0.94 -6.45 8.00
N ASP A 202 -2.25 -6.26 8.13
CA ASP A 202 -3.24 -7.35 8.18
C ASP A 202 -4.48 -7.01 7.36
N LEU A 203 -4.71 -7.79 6.31
CA LEU A 203 -5.90 -7.68 5.46
C LEU A 203 -7.18 -8.19 6.16
N GLY A 204 -7.04 -8.96 7.25
CA GLY A 204 -8.18 -9.45 8.02
C GLY A 204 -8.95 -8.37 8.77
N ARG A 205 -8.41 -7.16 8.87
CA ARG A 205 -9.11 -5.98 9.44
C ARG A 205 -10.11 -5.35 8.48
N ALA A 206 -10.07 -5.73 7.21
CA ALA A 206 -10.93 -5.18 6.19
C ALA A 206 -12.40 -5.53 6.45
N THR A 207 -13.25 -4.57 6.17
CA THR A 207 -14.70 -4.69 6.17
C THR A 207 -15.22 -4.06 4.88
N TYR A 208 -16.44 -4.38 4.45
CA TYR A 208 -17.04 -3.76 3.26
C TYR A 208 -17.04 -2.23 3.31
N ARG A 209 -17.22 -1.65 4.50
CA ARG A 209 -17.19 -0.19 4.67
C ARG A 209 -15.79 0.39 4.42
N THR A 210 -14.77 -0.24 4.97
CA THR A 210 -13.38 0.19 4.76
C THR A 210 -12.93 -0.06 3.33
N ASP A 211 -13.34 -1.18 2.73
CA ASP A 211 -13.09 -1.52 1.33
C ASP A 211 -13.72 -0.50 0.37
N LEU A 212 -14.95 -0.06 0.66
CA LEU A 212 -15.62 0.96 -0.15
C LEU A 212 -14.87 2.30 -0.10
N ILE A 213 -14.39 2.71 1.08
CA ILE A 213 -13.59 3.94 1.23
C ILE A 213 -12.27 3.80 0.46
N MET A 214 -11.56 2.69 0.65
CA MET A 214 -10.31 2.41 -0.08
C MET A 214 -10.54 2.37 -1.58
N LEU A 215 -11.61 1.72 -2.05
CA LEU A 215 -11.97 1.65 -3.45
C LEU A 215 -12.24 3.04 -4.04
N ALA A 216 -13.04 3.86 -3.36
CA ALA A 216 -13.37 5.21 -3.82
C ALA A 216 -12.11 6.07 -4.00
N VAL A 217 -11.21 6.07 -3.00
CA VAL A 217 -9.96 6.86 -3.06
C VAL A 217 -8.98 6.29 -4.08
N THR A 218 -8.83 4.97 -4.14
CA THR A 218 -7.93 4.30 -5.09
C THR A 218 -8.41 4.49 -6.53
N ALA A 219 -9.71 4.30 -6.79
CA ALA A 219 -10.29 4.49 -8.12
C ALA A 219 -10.16 5.94 -8.59
N ALA A 220 -10.51 6.90 -7.73
CA ALA A 220 -10.33 8.33 -8.03
C ALA A 220 -8.86 8.67 -8.36
N GLY A 221 -7.92 8.13 -7.57
CA GLY A 221 -6.50 8.31 -7.82
C GLY A 221 -6.02 7.67 -9.13
N ILE A 222 -6.42 6.44 -9.43
CA ILE A 222 -6.07 5.75 -10.69
C ILE A 222 -6.67 6.49 -11.90
N VAL A 223 -7.90 6.99 -11.80
CA VAL A 223 -8.51 7.82 -12.84
C VAL A 223 -7.71 9.11 -13.06
N LEU A 224 -7.37 9.81 -11.99
CA LEU A 224 -6.53 11.02 -12.05
C LEU A 224 -5.18 10.71 -12.72
N PHE A 225 -4.50 9.65 -12.32
CA PHE A 225 -3.22 9.25 -12.90
C PHE A 225 -3.35 8.85 -14.38
N SER A 226 -4.47 8.24 -14.77
CA SER A 226 -4.75 7.88 -16.15
C SER A 226 -4.94 9.12 -17.03
N VAL A 227 -5.66 10.12 -16.54
CA VAL A 227 -5.83 11.42 -17.21
C VAL A 227 -4.50 12.16 -17.36
N LEU A 228 -3.62 12.03 -16.38
CA LEU A 228 -2.30 12.65 -16.39
C LEU A 228 -1.22 11.82 -17.10
N ALA A 229 -1.54 10.64 -17.62
CA ALA A 229 -0.55 9.68 -18.16
C ALA A 229 0.36 10.28 -19.23
N TRP A 230 -0.15 11.12 -20.13
CA TRP A 230 0.66 11.76 -21.15
C TRP A 230 1.64 12.78 -20.57
N ARG A 231 1.26 13.49 -19.49
CA ARG A 231 2.14 14.43 -18.78
C ARG A 231 3.27 13.71 -18.06
N TYR A 232 2.99 12.53 -17.50
CA TYR A 232 4.05 11.66 -16.94
C TYR A 232 4.99 11.17 -18.02
N ASN A 233 4.47 10.80 -19.21
CA ASN A 233 5.32 10.40 -20.33
C ASN A 233 6.20 11.56 -20.82
N ALA A 234 5.67 12.79 -20.88
CA ALA A 234 6.48 13.97 -21.18
C ALA A 234 7.58 14.19 -20.14
N LEU A 235 7.27 14.00 -18.84
CA LEU A 235 8.23 14.18 -17.76
C LEU A 235 9.41 13.18 -17.82
N LEU A 236 9.24 12.02 -18.45
CA LEU A 236 10.33 11.06 -18.67
C LEU A 236 11.45 11.60 -19.57
N SER A 237 11.17 12.62 -20.39
CA SER A 237 12.17 13.29 -21.21
C SER A 237 12.96 14.37 -20.47
N GLY A 238 12.66 14.58 -19.18
CA GLY A 238 13.25 15.61 -18.33
C GLY A 238 12.30 16.77 -18.03
N GLY A 239 12.54 17.48 -16.92
CA GLY A 239 11.68 18.57 -16.47
C GLY A 239 11.61 19.73 -17.46
N ASP A 240 12.75 20.16 -17.99
CA ASP A 240 12.84 21.27 -18.94
C ASP A 240 12.16 20.92 -20.28
N ALA A 241 12.36 19.71 -20.77
CA ALA A 241 11.69 19.22 -21.97
C ALA A 241 10.16 19.14 -21.77
N ALA A 242 9.71 18.65 -20.63
CA ALA A 242 8.28 18.60 -20.29
C ALA A 242 7.68 20.01 -20.21
N SER A 243 8.39 20.97 -19.61
CA SER A 243 7.97 22.36 -19.53
C SER A 243 7.84 22.99 -20.91
N SER A 244 8.79 22.72 -21.81
CA SER A 244 8.72 23.18 -23.21
C SER A 244 7.53 22.58 -23.99
N MET A 245 7.05 21.40 -23.57
CA MET A 245 5.82 20.77 -24.09
C MET A 245 4.54 21.29 -23.42
N GLY A 246 4.63 22.34 -22.57
CA GLY A 246 3.47 22.94 -21.90
C GLY A 246 3.04 22.24 -20.61
N VAL A 247 3.86 21.36 -20.05
CA VAL A 247 3.55 20.69 -18.77
C VAL A 247 4.02 21.57 -17.61
N ASN A 248 3.10 21.97 -16.74
CA ASN A 248 3.49 22.57 -15.46
C ASN A 248 4.02 21.47 -14.52
N VAL A 249 5.34 21.30 -14.50
CA VAL A 249 6.02 20.22 -13.76
C VAL A 249 5.82 20.37 -12.25
N GLY A 250 5.83 21.59 -11.71
CA GLY A 250 5.60 21.84 -10.28
C GLY A 250 4.21 21.39 -9.84
N LEU A 251 3.17 21.81 -10.57
CA LEU A 251 1.80 21.41 -10.29
C LEU A 251 1.61 19.90 -10.46
N LEU A 252 2.20 19.30 -11.51
CA LEU A 252 2.14 17.87 -11.74
C LEU A 252 2.75 17.07 -10.56
N ARG A 253 3.92 17.50 -10.07
CA ARG A 253 4.56 16.89 -8.90
C ARG A 253 3.68 17.02 -7.66
N TRP A 254 3.17 18.22 -7.39
CA TRP A 254 2.34 18.48 -6.22
C TRP A 254 1.07 17.63 -6.20
N VAL A 255 0.30 17.63 -7.28
CA VAL A 255 -0.93 16.83 -7.40
C VAL A 255 -0.65 15.34 -7.29
N SER A 256 0.42 14.88 -7.94
CA SER A 256 0.79 13.46 -7.94
C SER A 256 1.24 12.97 -6.57
N LEU A 257 2.07 13.75 -5.88
CA LEU A 257 2.52 13.44 -4.51
C LEU A 257 1.34 13.41 -3.54
N LEU A 258 0.45 14.40 -3.62
CA LEU A 258 -0.74 14.45 -2.77
C LEU A 258 -1.64 13.23 -3.00
N ALA A 259 -1.99 12.93 -4.26
CA ALA A 259 -2.88 11.82 -4.59
C ALA A 259 -2.26 10.46 -4.22
N SER A 260 -0.97 10.24 -4.51
CA SER A 260 -0.26 9.01 -4.17
C SER A 260 -0.18 8.80 -2.64
N SER A 261 0.10 9.87 -1.91
CA SER A 261 0.17 9.84 -0.45
C SER A 261 -1.20 9.63 0.18
N LEU A 262 -2.26 10.21 -0.40
CA LEU A 262 -3.65 10.01 0.07
C LEU A 262 -4.10 8.55 -0.09
N ILE A 263 -3.83 7.93 -1.24
CA ILE A 263 -4.10 6.50 -1.45
C ILE A 263 -3.39 5.67 -0.38
N THR A 264 -2.12 5.95 -0.16
CA THR A 264 -1.33 5.19 0.84
C THR A 264 -1.80 5.44 2.26
N ALA A 265 -2.12 6.69 2.62
CA ALA A 265 -2.63 7.02 3.95
C ALA A 265 -3.93 6.26 4.25
N VAL A 266 -4.86 6.19 3.29
CA VAL A 266 -6.11 5.45 3.45
C VAL A 266 -5.84 3.95 3.56
N CYS A 267 -5.01 3.36 2.70
CA CYS A 267 -4.69 1.94 2.77
C CYS A 267 -4.02 1.57 4.11
N VAL A 268 -3.01 2.34 4.53
CA VAL A 268 -2.27 2.07 5.77
C VAL A 268 -3.14 2.29 7.01
N SER A 269 -4.04 3.27 7.01
CA SER A 269 -4.91 3.54 8.16
C SER A 269 -5.90 2.41 8.46
N PHE A 270 -6.31 1.65 7.45
CA PHE A 270 -7.22 0.51 7.64
C PHE A 270 -6.48 -0.83 7.77
N LEU A 271 -5.41 -1.03 7.03
CA LEU A 271 -4.75 -2.32 6.92
C LEU A 271 -3.43 -2.43 7.71
N GLY A 272 -2.90 -1.32 8.23
CA GLY A 272 -1.55 -1.26 8.80
C GLY A 272 -0.47 -1.15 7.72
N ILE A 273 0.81 -1.34 8.10
CA ILE A 273 1.93 -1.15 7.17
C ILE A 273 2.01 -2.28 6.16
N ILE A 274 1.93 -1.93 4.88
CA ILE A 274 2.19 -2.83 3.75
C ILE A 274 3.36 -2.23 2.95
N GLY A 275 4.51 -2.88 3.03
CA GLY A 275 5.74 -2.41 2.40
C GLY A 275 5.97 -2.98 1.01
N PHE A 276 6.90 -2.37 0.27
CA PHE A 276 7.49 -2.83 -0.99
C PHE A 276 6.56 -2.93 -2.21
N VAL A 277 5.25 -3.09 -2.09
CA VAL A 277 4.30 -3.19 -3.22
C VAL A 277 4.48 -2.04 -4.20
N GLY A 278 4.54 -0.80 -3.69
CA GLY A 278 4.73 0.42 -4.49
C GLY A 278 6.13 0.59 -5.09
N ILE A 279 7.10 -0.24 -4.72
CA ILE A 279 8.46 -0.20 -5.28
C ILE A 279 8.63 -1.30 -6.32
N ILE A 280 8.30 -2.54 -5.96
CA ILE A 280 8.58 -3.73 -6.74
C ILE A 280 7.71 -3.81 -7.99
N CYS A 281 6.38 -3.68 -7.83
CA CYS A 281 5.44 -3.89 -8.91
C CYS A 281 5.66 -2.90 -10.08
N PRO A 282 5.78 -1.57 -9.83
CA PRO A 282 6.10 -0.65 -10.91
C PRO A 282 7.42 -0.94 -11.58
N HIS A 283 8.43 -1.35 -10.80
CA HIS A 283 9.75 -1.65 -11.35
C HIS A 283 9.72 -2.90 -12.26
N ALA A 284 9.07 -3.98 -11.80
CA ALA A 284 8.88 -5.19 -12.60
C ALA A 284 8.13 -4.90 -13.91
N VAL A 285 7.05 -4.12 -13.82
CA VAL A 285 6.25 -3.74 -14.99
C VAL A 285 7.04 -2.89 -15.97
N LYS A 286 7.76 -1.86 -15.51
CA LYS A 286 8.61 -1.03 -16.38
C LYS A 286 9.66 -1.87 -17.12
N ARG A 287 10.21 -2.89 -16.47
CA ARG A 287 11.16 -3.80 -17.11
C ARG A 287 10.53 -4.68 -18.20
N LEU A 288 9.26 -5.06 -18.04
CA LEU A 288 8.54 -5.93 -18.99
C LEU A 288 7.99 -5.19 -20.19
N ILE A 289 7.34 -4.03 -19.98
CA ILE A 289 6.57 -3.32 -21.02
C ILE A 289 7.02 -1.87 -21.24
N GLY A 290 8.07 -1.42 -20.55
CA GLY A 290 8.61 -0.06 -20.67
C GLY A 290 7.90 0.96 -19.81
N HIS A 291 8.23 2.25 -20.05
CA HIS A 291 7.87 3.36 -19.15
C HIS A 291 6.59 4.09 -19.57
N ASP A 292 5.92 3.69 -20.65
CA ASP A 292 4.69 4.35 -21.13
C ASP A 292 3.54 4.16 -20.12
N HIS A 293 3.16 5.24 -19.45
CA HIS A 293 2.15 5.25 -18.37
C HIS A 293 0.78 4.78 -18.80
N ARG A 294 0.44 4.85 -20.09
CA ARG A 294 -0.85 4.34 -20.60
C ARG A 294 -0.99 2.83 -20.38
N TRP A 295 0.14 2.11 -20.42
CA TRP A 295 0.21 0.67 -20.21
C TRP A 295 0.79 0.31 -18.84
N ALA A 296 1.80 1.07 -18.39
CA ALA A 296 2.47 0.81 -17.12
C ALA A 296 1.54 1.00 -15.92
N LEU A 297 0.59 1.95 -15.97
CA LEU A 297 -0.31 2.21 -14.86
C LEU A 297 -1.30 1.05 -14.62
N PRO A 298 -2.09 0.58 -15.59
CA PRO A 298 -2.98 -0.56 -15.37
C PRO A 298 -2.19 -1.85 -15.09
N ALA A 299 -1.05 -2.07 -15.75
CA ALA A 299 -0.21 -3.22 -15.47
C ALA A 299 0.35 -3.20 -14.05
N SER A 300 0.78 -2.03 -13.55
CA SER A 300 1.27 -1.90 -12.17
C SER A 300 0.16 -2.13 -11.15
N ALA A 301 -1.04 -1.60 -11.37
CA ALA A 301 -2.19 -1.85 -10.52
C ALA A 301 -2.49 -3.36 -10.42
N LEU A 302 -2.58 -4.06 -11.55
CA LEU A 302 -2.80 -5.51 -11.58
C LEU A 302 -1.66 -6.30 -10.93
N CYS A 303 -0.41 -5.90 -11.17
CA CYS A 303 0.76 -6.52 -10.56
C CYS A 303 0.74 -6.36 -9.03
N GLY A 304 0.36 -5.18 -8.53
CA GLY A 304 0.21 -4.93 -7.10
C GLY A 304 -0.89 -5.75 -6.46
N SER A 305 -2.05 -5.86 -7.13
CA SER A 305 -3.14 -6.75 -6.69
C SER A 305 -2.69 -8.21 -6.64
N ALA A 306 -2.04 -8.70 -7.69
CA ALA A 306 -1.53 -10.07 -7.74
C ALA A 306 -0.49 -10.34 -6.64
N LEU A 307 0.45 -9.42 -6.41
CA LEU A 307 1.46 -9.56 -5.36
C LEU A 307 0.82 -9.62 -3.97
N LEU A 308 -0.17 -8.76 -3.71
CA LEU A 308 -0.79 -8.70 -2.38
C LEU A 308 -1.70 -9.91 -2.13
N LEU A 309 -2.43 -10.39 -3.14
CA LEU A 309 -3.15 -11.66 -3.07
C LEU A 309 -2.21 -12.83 -2.81
N ALA A 310 -1.10 -12.93 -3.54
CA ALA A 310 -0.12 -13.99 -3.33
C ALA A 310 0.51 -13.92 -1.92
N ALA A 311 0.83 -12.72 -1.44
CA ALA A 311 1.36 -12.52 -0.09
C ALA A 311 0.35 -12.92 0.98
N ASP A 312 -0.94 -12.63 0.78
CA ASP A 312 -1.99 -13.04 1.71
C ASP A 312 -2.21 -14.55 1.72
N ALA A 313 -2.23 -15.18 0.55
CA ALA A 313 -2.29 -16.63 0.44
C ALA A 313 -1.13 -17.32 1.18
N LEU A 314 0.11 -16.80 1.01
CA LEU A 314 1.28 -17.28 1.74
C LEU A 314 1.16 -17.03 3.25
N SER A 315 0.70 -15.86 3.66
CA SER A 315 0.47 -15.50 5.06
C SER A 315 -0.43 -16.51 5.78
N ARG A 316 -1.48 -16.96 5.11
CA ARG A 316 -2.43 -17.93 5.66
C ARG A 316 -1.95 -19.39 5.58
N SER A 317 -1.15 -19.71 4.60
CA SER A 317 -0.63 -21.07 4.44
C SER A 317 0.55 -21.39 5.36
N LEU A 318 1.39 -20.38 5.66
CA LEU A 318 2.55 -20.53 6.56
C LEU A 318 2.17 -20.39 8.04
N GLY A 319 1.05 -19.74 8.36
CA GLY A 319 0.58 -19.58 9.72
C GLY A 319 -0.18 -20.80 10.21
N SER A 320 0.37 -21.56 11.13
CA SER A 320 -0.30 -22.71 11.78
C SER A 320 -1.42 -22.23 12.71
N GLY A 321 -2.60 -21.93 12.12
CA GLY A 321 -3.81 -21.51 12.86
C GLY A 321 -4.08 -20.01 12.92
N SER A 322 -3.08 -19.15 12.72
CA SER A 322 -3.25 -17.68 12.59
C SER A 322 -2.53 -17.18 11.33
N ALA A 323 -3.11 -16.20 10.65
CA ALA A 323 -2.44 -15.58 9.50
C ALA A 323 -1.21 -14.77 9.96
N LEU A 324 -0.08 -14.95 9.27
CA LEU A 324 1.09 -14.11 9.48
C LEU A 324 0.82 -12.67 9.01
N PRO A 325 1.53 -11.66 9.54
CA PRO A 325 1.41 -10.29 9.04
C PRO A 325 1.76 -10.18 7.55
N VAL A 326 0.82 -9.71 6.73
CA VAL A 326 1.03 -9.57 5.27
C VAL A 326 2.16 -8.57 4.97
N GLY A 327 2.29 -7.51 5.78
CA GLY A 327 3.40 -6.56 5.67
C GLY A 327 4.78 -7.20 5.85
N ALA A 328 4.92 -8.21 6.70
CA ALA A 328 6.15 -8.96 6.86
C ALA A 328 6.43 -9.83 5.63
N ILE A 329 5.42 -10.51 5.10
CA ILE A 329 5.54 -11.35 3.89
C ILE A 329 5.93 -10.48 2.68
N THR A 330 5.27 -9.34 2.47
CA THR A 330 5.62 -8.44 1.36
C THR A 330 7.03 -7.89 1.50
N SER A 331 7.50 -7.63 2.72
CA SER A 331 8.86 -7.18 2.98
C SER A 331 9.89 -8.28 2.74
N LEU A 332 9.59 -9.51 3.17
CA LEU A 332 10.45 -10.68 2.96
C LEU A 332 10.61 -11.02 1.49
N LEU A 333 9.55 -10.89 0.70
CA LEU A 333 9.60 -11.06 -0.76
C LEU A 333 10.28 -9.86 -1.44
N GLY A 334 10.06 -8.68 -0.91
CA GLY A 334 10.49 -7.42 -1.47
C GLY A 334 11.98 -7.15 -1.38
N ALA A 335 12.56 -7.39 -0.23
CA ALA A 335 13.96 -7.07 0.01
C ALA A 335 14.92 -7.89 -0.90
N PRO A 336 14.80 -9.22 -1.03
CA PRO A 336 15.64 -10.00 -1.95
C PRO A 336 15.44 -9.61 -3.41
N PHE A 337 14.18 -9.36 -3.83
CA PHE A 337 13.89 -8.91 -5.18
C PHE A 337 14.58 -7.56 -5.48
N PHE A 338 14.56 -6.66 -4.52
CA PHE A 338 15.20 -5.36 -4.64
C PHE A 338 16.73 -5.47 -4.72
N LEU A 339 17.34 -6.32 -3.88
CA LEU A 339 18.77 -6.62 -3.96
C LEU A 339 19.13 -7.23 -5.32
N ALA A 340 18.36 -8.19 -5.81
CA ALA A 340 18.57 -8.77 -7.13
C ALA A 340 18.49 -7.73 -8.26
N LEU A 341 17.65 -6.70 -8.11
CA LEU A 341 17.56 -5.60 -9.07
C LEU A 341 18.80 -4.71 -9.06
N ILE A 342 19.35 -4.42 -7.89
CA ILE A 342 20.56 -3.58 -7.74
C ILE A 342 21.77 -4.32 -8.29
N PHE A 343 21.98 -5.57 -7.88
CA PHE A 343 23.16 -6.35 -8.22
C PHE A 343 23.07 -7.06 -9.58
N GLY A 344 21.85 -7.29 -10.10
CA GLY A 344 21.63 -7.90 -11.42
C GLY A 344 21.82 -6.93 -12.59
N ARG A 345 22.15 -5.68 -12.36
CA ARG A 345 22.49 -4.71 -13.39
C ARG A 345 23.92 -4.94 -13.84
N LYS A 346 24.15 -5.86 -14.78
CA LYS A 346 25.27 -5.74 -15.69
C LYS A 346 25.05 -4.46 -16.49
N GLU A 347 25.79 -3.41 -16.19
CA GLU A 347 25.93 -2.26 -17.07
C GLU A 347 26.37 -2.77 -18.42
N SER A 348 25.51 -2.81 -19.41
CA SER A 348 25.90 -2.68 -20.78
C SER A 348 26.42 -1.23 -20.90
N ARG A 349 27.70 -1.01 -20.61
CA ARG A 349 28.43 0.16 -21.09
C ARG A 349 28.27 0.14 -22.61
N VAL A 350 27.38 0.96 -23.11
CA VAL A 350 27.42 1.40 -24.50
C VAL A 350 28.49 2.46 -24.51
N CYS A 351 29.66 2.08 -25.10
CA CYS A 351 30.68 3.02 -25.54
C CYS A 351 30.10 3.92 -26.62
#